data_178743e1bd1ff53443efbc6df2566cfa
#
_entry.id   178743e1bd1ff53443efbc6df2566cfa
#
_cell.length_a   1.000
_cell.length_b   1.000
_cell.length_c   1.000
_cell.angle_alpha   90.00
_cell.angle_beta   90.00
_cell.angle_gamma   90.00
#
_symmetry.space_group_name_H-M   'P 1'
#
loop_
_entity.id
_entity.type
_entity.pdbx_description
1 polymer ?
#
loop_
_entity_poly.entity_id
_entity_poly.type
_entity_poly.pdbx_seq_one_letter_code
_entity_poly.pdbx_strand_id
1 'polypeptide(L)'
;RRQRQMCIRDRPFYIVAVVSIVLYGMLVNFFRCPIRLFGQEDTEKIVVAPADGRIVVIEEVDENEYFHDRRLMISIFMSVINVHANWYPVDGTVKKVAHHNGKFMKAWLPKASTDNERSTVVIETPEGVEVMARQIAGAMARRIVTYAEPGEDCYIDEHMGFIKFGSRVDVYLPLGTEVFVKMGQTTTGNQTVIAKLK
;
A
#
# COMPACT_ATOMS: atom_id res chain seq x y z
N ARG A 1 -11.74 53.34 -18.47
CA ARG A 1 -10.42 52.66 -18.50
C ARG A 1 -10.07 51.97 -17.18
N ARG A 2 -10.31 52.60 -16.01
CA ARG A 2 -10.02 51.99 -14.68
C ARG A 2 -10.81 50.70 -14.41
N GLN A 3 -12.11 50.63 -14.76
CA GLN A 3 -12.95 49.45 -14.57
C GLN A 3 -12.51 48.24 -15.40
N ARG A 4 -12.05 48.44 -16.67
CA ARG A 4 -11.52 47.36 -17.50
C ARG A 4 -10.19 46.80 -16.95
N GLN A 5 -9.34 47.64 -16.38
CA GLN A 5 -8.09 47.19 -15.76
C GLN A 5 -8.31 46.37 -14.47
N MET A 6 -9.34 46.69 -13.68
CA MET A 6 -9.75 45.91 -12.51
C MET A 6 -10.20 44.50 -12.93
N CYS A 7 -11.10 44.36 -13.90
CA CYS A 7 -11.61 43.07 -14.35
C CYS A 7 -10.50 42.16 -14.95
N ILE A 8 -9.47 42.71 -15.58
CA ILE A 8 -8.36 41.93 -16.14
C ILE A 8 -7.42 41.44 -15.03
N ARG A 9 -7.28 42.23 -13.95
CA ARG A 9 -6.43 41.87 -12.81
C ARG A 9 -7.04 40.80 -11.91
N ASP A 10 -8.37 40.73 -11.85
CA ASP A 10 -9.08 39.76 -11.01
C ASP A 10 -9.16 38.37 -11.64
N ARG A 11 -9.13 38.26 -12.98
CA ARG A 11 -9.14 36.95 -13.67
C ARG A 11 -7.99 36.03 -13.27
N PRO A 12 -6.70 36.43 -13.29
CA PRO A 12 -5.61 35.57 -12.85
C PRO A 12 -5.72 35.20 -11.37
N PHE A 13 -6.28 36.10 -10.52
CA PHE A 13 -6.51 35.78 -9.12
C PHE A 13 -7.50 34.62 -8.96
N TYR A 14 -8.65 34.65 -9.65
CA TYR A 14 -9.61 33.55 -9.57
C TYR A 14 -9.07 32.25 -10.12
N ILE A 15 -8.27 32.28 -11.20
CA ILE A 15 -7.62 31.09 -11.73
C ILE A 15 -6.67 30.49 -10.69
N VAL A 16 -5.80 31.30 -10.10
CA VAL A 16 -4.85 30.85 -9.05
C VAL A 16 -5.62 30.32 -7.84
N ALA A 17 -6.69 30.99 -7.42
CA ALA A 17 -7.51 30.54 -6.30
C ALA A 17 -8.14 29.15 -6.57
N VAL A 18 -8.74 28.97 -7.73
CA VAL A 18 -9.35 27.68 -8.12
C VAL A 18 -8.28 26.57 -8.18
N VAL A 19 -7.15 26.82 -8.84
CA VAL A 19 -6.05 25.85 -8.91
C VAL A 19 -5.54 25.50 -7.51
N SER A 20 -5.37 26.47 -6.63
CA SER A 20 -4.93 26.27 -5.24
C SER A 20 -5.93 25.42 -4.44
N ILE A 21 -7.23 25.67 -4.59
CA ILE A 21 -8.29 24.89 -3.94
C ILE A 21 -8.27 23.43 -4.43
N VAL A 22 -8.13 23.22 -5.74
CA VAL A 22 -8.05 21.86 -6.32
C VAL A 22 -6.82 21.12 -5.81
N LEU A 23 -5.64 21.75 -5.83
CA LEU A 23 -4.40 21.16 -5.31
C LEU A 23 -4.52 20.87 -3.81
N TYR A 24 -5.08 21.76 -3.03
CA TYR A 24 -5.32 21.54 -1.61
C TYR A 24 -6.27 20.37 -1.37
N GLY A 25 -7.37 20.29 -2.11
CA GLY A 25 -8.30 19.16 -2.04
C GLY A 25 -7.64 17.83 -2.39
N MET A 26 -6.76 17.82 -3.41
CA MET A 26 -5.96 16.62 -3.75
C MET A 26 -5.01 16.22 -2.62
N LEU A 27 -4.35 17.17 -1.97
CA LEU A 27 -3.47 16.88 -0.83
C LEU A 27 -4.24 16.31 0.35
N VAL A 28 -5.37 16.93 0.73
CA VAL A 28 -6.24 16.43 1.81
C VAL A 28 -6.73 15.02 1.49
N ASN A 29 -7.18 14.78 0.26
CA ASN A 29 -7.59 13.43 -0.17
C ASN A 29 -6.45 12.42 -0.09
N PHE A 30 -5.25 12.80 -0.51
CA PHE A 30 -4.09 11.91 -0.54
C PHE A 30 -3.64 11.51 0.88
N PHE A 31 -3.58 12.47 1.80
CA PHE A 31 -3.11 12.23 3.17
C PHE A 31 -4.22 11.76 4.12
N ARG A 32 -5.41 11.46 3.61
CA ARG A 32 -6.46 10.90 4.46
C ARG A 32 -6.05 9.53 4.99
N CYS A 33 -6.30 9.30 6.26
CA CYS A 33 -6.02 8.04 6.95
C CYS A 33 -7.30 7.57 7.64
N PRO A 34 -8.20 6.89 6.91
CA PRO A 34 -9.48 6.47 7.47
C PRO A 34 -9.28 5.33 8.45
N ILE A 35 -10.00 5.40 9.57
CA ILE A 35 -10.14 4.26 10.48
C ILE A 35 -11.12 3.29 9.81
N ARG A 36 -10.69 2.06 9.61
CA ARG A 36 -11.49 0.98 9.04
C ARG A 36 -11.40 -0.21 9.94
N LEU A 37 -12.53 -0.81 10.26
CA LEU A 37 -12.60 -2.04 11.02
C LEU A 37 -12.99 -3.18 10.09
N PHE A 38 -12.33 -4.30 10.22
CA PHE A 38 -12.68 -5.52 9.51
C PHE A 38 -13.84 -6.18 10.23
N GLY A 39 -14.99 -6.27 9.57
CA GLY A 39 -16.25 -6.66 10.21
C GLY A 39 -16.46 -8.16 10.42
N GLN A 40 -15.41 -8.99 10.37
CA GLN A 40 -15.50 -10.44 10.62
C GLN A 40 -14.80 -10.78 11.94
N GLU A 41 -15.43 -11.67 12.73
CA GLU A 41 -14.90 -12.09 14.02
C GLU A 41 -13.77 -13.12 13.90
N ASP A 42 -13.78 -13.93 12.84
CA ASP A 42 -12.76 -14.97 12.59
C ASP A 42 -11.73 -14.45 11.57
N THR A 43 -10.58 -14.05 12.07
CA THR A 43 -9.45 -13.51 11.27
C THR A 43 -8.28 -14.48 11.16
N GLU A 44 -8.30 -15.63 11.86
CA GLU A 44 -7.13 -16.49 12.06
C GLU A 44 -6.39 -16.89 10.78
N LYS A 45 -7.11 -17.16 9.69
CA LYS A 45 -6.49 -17.59 8.42
C LYS A 45 -6.75 -16.61 7.27
N ILE A 46 -7.35 -15.47 7.56
CA ILE A 46 -7.73 -14.52 6.54
C ILE A 46 -6.57 -13.57 6.24
N VAL A 47 -6.35 -13.32 4.95
CA VAL A 47 -5.43 -12.31 4.48
C VAL A 47 -6.24 -11.17 3.85
N VAL A 48 -6.16 -9.97 4.45
CA VAL A 48 -6.84 -8.78 3.93
C VAL A 48 -5.91 -7.96 3.03
N ALA A 49 -6.50 -7.19 2.15
CA ALA A 49 -5.74 -6.24 1.32
C ALA A 49 -5.07 -5.19 2.20
N PRO A 50 -3.74 -5.05 2.15
CA PRO A 50 -3.02 -4.05 2.93
C PRO A 50 -3.19 -2.63 2.38
N ALA A 51 -3.85 -2.43 1.24
CA ALA A 51 -3.93 -1.14 0.58
C ALA A 51 -5.17 -1.00 -0.31
N ASP A 52 -5.59 0.26 -0.53
CA ASP A 52 -6.52 0.61 -1.61
C ASP A 52 -5.78 0.56 -2.94
N GLY A 53 -6.36 -0.10 -3.93
CA GLY A 53 -5.72 -0.12 -5.23
C GLY A 53 -6.33 -1.11 -6.20
N ARG A 54 -5.50 -1.57 -7.13
CA ARG A 54 -5.87 -2.57 -8.12
C ARG A 54 -4.84 -3.70 -8.12
N ILE A 55 -5.30 -4.93 -8.15
CA ILE A 55 -4.44 -6.11 -8.30
C ILE A 55 -3.77 -6.07 -9.67
N VAL A 56 -2.44 -6.06 -9.68
CA VAL A 56 -1.62 -5.99 -10.91
C VAL A 56 -0.77 -7.23 -11.13
N VAL A 57 -0.53 -8.03 -10.09
CA VAL A 57 0.21 -9.30 -10.19
C VAL A 57 -0.42 -10.32 -9.24
N ILE A 58 -0.56 -11.56 -9.69
CA ILE A 58 -0.81 -12.76 -8.90
C ILE A 58 0.03 -13.85 -9.54
N GLU A 59 1.18 -14.16 -8.95
CA GLU A 59 2.11 -15.15 -9.50
C GLU A 59 2.98 -15.79 -8.41
N GLU A 60 3.53 -16.95 -8.70
CA GLU A 60 4.54 -17.58 -7.85
C GLU A 60 5.92 -17.05 -8.23
N VAL A 61 6.65 -16.53 -7.25
CA VAL A 61 7.97 -15.93 -7.43
C VAL A 61 8.97 -16.49 -6.42
N ASP A 62 10.25 -16.48 -6.78
CA ASP A 62 11.33 -16.78 -5.85
C ASP A 62 11.59 -15.53 -4.98
N GLU A 63 11.39 -15.67 -3.66
CA GLU A 63 11.68 -14.61 -2.70
C GLU A 63 13.08 -14.85 -2.10
N ASN A 64 14.06 -13.99 -2.44
CA ASN A 64 15.47 -14.18 -2.13
C ASN A 64 16.00 -13.26 -1.01
N GLU A 65 15.16 -12.43 -0.38
CA GLU A 65 15.62 -11.50 0.66
C GLU A 65 15.45 -12.04 2.08
N TYR A 66 14.40 -12.84 2.30
CA TYR A 66 14.07 -13.36 3.62
C TYR A 66 13.75 -14.84 3.62
N PHE A 67 12.79 -15.29 2.79
CA PHE A 67 12.34 -16.69 2.79
C PHE A 67 13.30 -17.62 2.08
N HIS A 68 13.98 -17.14 1.04
CA HIS A 68 14.84 -17.95 0.15
C HIS A 68 14.12 -19.16 -0.45
N ASP A 69 12.81 -19.00 -0.70
CA ASP A 69 11.93 -20.01 -1.27
C ASP A 69 10.94 -19.40 -2.26
N ARG A 70 10.09 -20.27 -2.87
CA ARG A 70 9.01 -19.82 -3.74
C ARG A 70 7.80 -19.43 -2.92
N ARG A 71 7.25 -18.24 -3.21
CA ARG A 71 6.06 -17.68 -2.58
C ARG A 71 5.03 -17.23 -3.61
N LEU A 72 3.77 -17.26 -3.23
CA LEU A 72 2.71 -16.63 -3.98
C LEU A 72 2.73 -15.12 -3.71
N MET A 73 2.96 -14.32 -4.74
CA MET A 73 2.96 -12.86 -4.64
C MET A 73 1.66 -12.29 -5.19
N ILE A 74 1.00 -11.45 -4.39
CA ILE A 74 -0.14 -10.63 -4.79
C ILE A 74 0.28 -9.16 -4.68
N SER A 75 0.22 -8.43 -5.81
CA SER A 75 0.65 -7.04 -5.87
C SER A 75 -0.54 -6.10 -6.07
N ILE A 76 -0.62 -5.06 -5.25
CA ILE A 76 -1.66 -4.03 -5.28
C ILE A 76 -1.02 -2.69 -5.67
N PHE A 77 -1.36 -2.19 -6.84
CA PHE A 77 -0.94 -0.87 -7.32
C PHE A 77 -1.88 0.21 -6.80
N MET A 78 -1.31 1.25 -6.21
CA MET A 78 -2.02 2.39 -5.63
C MET A 78 -1.84 3.61 -6.53
N SER A 79 -2.94 4.11 -7.09
CA SER A 79 -2.93 5.37 -7.85
C SER A 79 -2.95 6.57 -6.89
N VAL A 80 -2.56 7.75 -7.37
CA VAL A 80 -2.49 8.99 -6.55
C VAL A 80 -3.82 9.42 -5.93
N ILE A 81 -4.95 8.91 -6.40
CA ILE A 81 -6.28 9.20 -5.85
C ILE A 81 -6.72 8.22 -4.77
N ASN A 82 -6.01 7.07 -4.62
CA ASN A 82 -6.28 6.10 -3.58
C ASN A 82 -5.80 6.58 -2.20
N VAL A 83 -6.30 5.96 -1.14
CA VAL A 83 -5.70 6.09 0.20
C VAL A 83 -4.34 5.44 0.19
N HIS A 84 -3.33 6.12 0.76
CA HIS A 84 -1.96 5.64 0.81
C HIS A 84 -1.52 5.14 2.19
N ALA A 85 -2.44 5.10 3.16
CA ALA A 85 -2.26 4.32 4.37
C ALA A 85 -2.24 2.83 4.03
N ASN A 86 -1.40 2.08 4.72
CA ASN A 86 -1.29 0.64 4.58
C ASN A 86 -1.62 -0.03 5.90
N TRP A 87 -2.34 -1.14 5.83
CA TRP A 87 -2.77 -1.96 6.97
C TRP A 87 -1.99 -3.26 7.03
N TYR A 88 -1.95 -3.87 8.19
CA TYR A 88 -1.42 -5.23 8.32
C TYR A 88 -2.34 -6.20 7.56
N PRO A 89 -1.78 -7.11 6.76
CA PRO A 89 -2.59 -8.07 5.99
C PRO A 89 -3.13 -9.24 6.82
N VAL A 90 -2.52 -9.53 7.96
CA VAL A 90 -2.84 -10.62 8.89
C VAL A 90 -2.60 -10.18 10.31
N ASP A 91 -3.26 -10.84 11.26
CA ASP A 91 -2.94 -10.76 12.69
C ASP A 91 -1.70 -11.59 12.99
N GLY A 92 -0.88 -11.14 13.93
CA GLY A 92 0.32 -11.88 14.34
C GLY A 92 1.35 -11.03 15.05
N THR A 93 2.60 -11.52 15.05
CA THR A 93 3.75 -10.82 15.63
C THR A 93 4.74 -10.44 14.53
N VAL A 94 5.21 -9.21 14.55
CA VAL A 94 6.20 -8.72 13.59
C VAL A 94 7.57 -9.37 13.86
N LYS A 95 8.04 -10.20 12.94
CA LYS A 95 9.35 -10.91 13.09
C LYS A 95 10.50 -10.08 12.59
N LYS A 96 10.31 -9.31 11.52
CA LYS A 96 11.37 -8.53 10.89
C LYS A 96 10.81 -7.30 10.19
N VAL A 97 11.54 -6.22 10.31
CA VAL A 97 11.35 -5.01 9.50
C VAL A 97 12.68 -4.68 8.84
N ALA A 98 12.67 -4.47 7.53
CA ALA A 98 13.86 -4.10 6.77
C ALA A 98 13.55 -3.00 5.78
N HIS A 99 14.35 -1.93 5.78
CA HIS A 99 14.26 -0.85 4.81
C HIS A 99 15.42 -0.95 3.84
N HIS A 100 15.12 -0.92 2.55
CA HIS A 100 16.11 -0.99 1.48
C HIS A 100 16.05 0.29 0.65
N ASN A 101 17.13 1.04 0.65
CA ASN A 101 17.30 2.16 -0.26
C ASN A 101 17.38 1.64 -1.69
N GLY A 102 16.72 2.32 -2.62
CA GLY A 102 16.67 1.89 -4.00
C GLY A 102 16.39 3.01 -4.99
N LYS A 103 16.06 2.62 -6.21
CA LYS A 103 15.66 3.52 -7.29
C LYS A 103 14.20 3.95 -7.10
N PHE A 104 13.78 4.90 -7.92
CA PHE A 104 12.40 5.39 -7.96
C PHE A 104 11.81 5.16 -9.36
N MET A 105 11.71 3.89 -9.76
CA MET A 105 11.08 3.51 -11.02
C MET A 105 9.56 3.47 -10.87
N LYS A 106 8.85 3.45 -12.00
CA LYS A 106 7.40 3.34 -12.01
C LYS A 106 6.95 2.05 -11.30
N ALA A 107 6.11 2.18 -10.27
CA ALA A 107 5.75 1.09 -9.37
C ALA A 107 5.03 -0.11 -10.04
N TRP A 108 4.44 0.08 -11.23
CA TRP A 108 3.80 -1.00 -11.98
C TRP A 108 4.77 -1.87 -12.79
N LEU A 109 6.06 -1.53 -12.83
CA LEU A 109 7.05 -2.35 -13.52
C LEU A 109 7.43 -3.57 -12.66
N PRO A 110 7.63 -4.77 -13.24
CA PRO A 110 8.02 -5.97 -12.49
C PRO A 110 9.28 -5.78 -11.64
N LYS A 111 10.30 -5.10 -12.19
CA LYS A 111 11.56 -4.81 -11.48
C LYS A 111 11.43 -3.82 -10.32
N ALA A 112 10.29 -3.15 -10.15
CA ALA A 112 10.09 -2.22 -9.04
C ALA A 112 10.13 -2.93 -7.68
N SER A 113 9.74 -4.19 -7.60
CA SER A 113 9.76 -4.98 -6.35
C SER A 113 11.17 -5.19 -5.79
N THR A 114 12.19 -5.19 -6.65
CA THR A 114 13.58 -5.46 -6.25
C THR A 114 14.49 -4.23 -6.31
N ASP A 115 14.25 -3.32 -7.26
CA ASP A 115 15.15 -2.20 -7.53
C ASP A 115 14.75 -0.89 -6.84
N ASN A 116 13.45 -0.72 -6.50
CA ASN A 116 12.97 0.52 -5.87
C ASN A 116 13.23 0.52 -4.37
N GLU A 117 13.24 1.75 -3.79
CA GLU A 117 13.14 1.93 -2.35
C GLU A 117 11.93 1.18 -1.82
N ARG A 118 12.14 0.35 -0.82
CA ARG A 118 11.12 -0.54 -0.26
C ARG A 118 11.29 -0.76 1.23
N SER A 119 10.19 -1.01 1.89
CA SER A 119 10.15 -1.47 3.28
C SER A 119 9.44 -2.82 3.32
N THR A 120 10.09 -3.79 3.95
CA THR A 120 9.60 -5.17 4.08
C THR A 120 9.26 -5.44 5.53
N VAL A 121 8.05 -5.92 5.78
CA VAL A 121 7.56 -6.35 7.10
C VAL A 121 7.19 -7.81 7.01
N VAL A 122 7.78 -8.64 7.85
CA VAL A 122 7.46 -10.07 7.99
C VAL A 122 6.68 -10.28 9.26
N ILE A 123 5.54 -10.95 9.15
CA ILE A 123 4.59 -11.21 10.24
C ILE A 123 4.44 -12.71 10.38
N GLU A 124 4.54 -13.22 11.59
CA GLU A 124 4.22 -14.61 11.95
C GLU A 124 2.83 -14.64 12.56
N THR A 125 1.92 -15.39 11.94
CA THR A 125 0.58 -15.61 12.47
C THR A 125 0.62 -16.50 13.73
N PRO A 126 -0.46 -16.54 14.56
CA PRO A 126 -0.53 -17.43 15.73
C PRO A 126 -0.30 -18.89 15.40
N GLU A 127 -0.62 -19.35 14.17
CA GLU A 127 -0.37 -20.72 13.71
C GLU A 127 1.08 -20.94 13.21
N GLY A 128 1.96 -19.94 13.31
CA GLY A 128 3.35 -20.04 12.88
C GLY A 128 3.56 -19.90 11.36
N VAL A 129 2.58 -19.36 10.64
CA VAL A 129 2.70 -19.09 9.21
C VAL A 129 3.29 -17.71 8.99
N GLU A 130 4.38 -17.61 8.24
CA GLU A 130 4.99 -16.32 7.93
C GLU A 130 4.42 -15.72 6.65
N VAL A 131 3.97 -14.46 6.75
CA VAL A 131 3.48 -13.61 5.68
C VAL A 131 4.35 -12.38 5.58
N MET A 132 4.71 -11.95 4.36
CA MET A 132 5.48 -10.75 4.15
C MET A 132 4.63 -9.70 3.43
N ALA A 133 4.65 -8.48 3.93
CA ALA A 133 4.12 -7.29 3.25
C ALA A 133 5.29 -6.37 2.88
N ARG A 134 5.41 -6.03 1.60
CA ARG A 134 6.47 -5.17 1.08
C ARG A 134 5.87 -3.90 0.50
N GLN A 135 6.17 -2.77 1.13
CA GLN A 135 5.84 -1.44 0.63
C GLN A 135 6.89 -1.02 -0.39
N ILE A 136 6.48 -0.57 -1.57
CA ILE A 136 7.39 -0.22 -2.68
C ILE A 136 7.09 1.19 -3.13
N ALA A 137 8.12 2.04 -3.11
CA ALA A 137 8.05 3.40 -3.63
C ALA A 137 7.92 3.42 -5.15
N GLY A 138 7.14 4.35 -5.69
CA GLY A 138 7.03 4.59 -7.13
C GLY A 138 7.89 5.77 -7.60
N ALA A 139 7.74 6.16 -8.86
CA ALA A 139 8.53 7.22 -9.49
C ALA A 139 8.40 8.60 -8.82
N MET A 140 7.26 8.86 -8.20
CA MET A 140 7.01 10.11 -7.45
C MET A 140 7.14 9.93 -5.93
N ALA A 141 7.08 8.68 -5.46
CA ALA A 141 7.20 8.33 -4.06
C ALA A 141 8.67 8.35 -3.64
N ARG A 142 9.01 9.23 -2.72
CA ARG A 142 10.38 9.35 -2.18
C ARG A 142 10.46 9.00 -0.70
N ARG A 143 9.38 8.49 -0.11
CA ARG A 143 9.37 8.18 1.32
C ARG A 143 8.31 7.15 1.67
N ILE A 144 8.78 6.06 2.25
CA ILE A 144 7.97 5.06 2.92
C ILE A 144 8.09 5.32 4.42
N VAL A 145 6.95 5.31 5.11
CA VAL A 145 6.90 5.34 6.57
C VAL A 145 6.35 3.99 6.99
N THR A 146 7.11 3.27 7.79
CA THR A 146 6.72 2.00 8.37
C THR A 146 6.56 2.19 9.88
N TYR A 147 5.42 1.77 10.43
CA TYR A 147 5.12 1.86 11.87
C TYR A 147 5.45 0.56 12.58
N ALA A 148 5.58 -0.55 11.85
CA ALA A 148 5.89 -1.85 12.39
C ALA A 148 7.26 -1.86 13.07
N GLU A 149 7.32 -2.45 14.27
CA GLU A 149 8.56 -2.70 15.01
C GLU A 149 8.73 -4.20 15.27
N PRO A 150 9.96 -4.74 15.14
CA PRO A 150 10.18 -6.16 15.39
C PRO A 150 9.87 -6.56 16.84
N GLY A 151 9.10 -7.64 16.99
CA GLY A 151 8.68 -8.18 18.29
C GLY A 151 7.36 -7.66 18.79
N GLU A 152 6.73 -6.70 18.12
CA GLU A 152 5.41 -6.20 18.46
C GLU A 152 4.30 -7.07 17.84
N ASP A 153 3.19 -7.20 18.55
CA ASP A 153 1.96 -7.78 18.01
C ASP A 153 1.32 -6.78 17.05
N CYS A 154 0.70 -7.29 16.01
CA CYS A 154 0.03 -6.48 14.99
C CYS A 154 -1.33 -7.10 14.63
N TYR A 155 -2.27 -6.23 14.30
CA TYR A 155 -3.65 -6.62 14.00
C TYR A 155 -4.10 -6.04 12.66
N ILE A 156 -5.00 -6.76 12.00
CA ILE A 156 -5.58 -6.38 10.71
C ILE A 156 -6.09 -4.94 10.71
N ASP A 157 -6.74 -4.49 11.78
CA ASP A 157 -7.32 -3.15 11.89
C ASP A 157 -6.29 -2.02 12.08
N GLU A 158 -5.02 -2.36 12.21
CA GLU A 158 -3.96 -1.39 12.47
C GLU A 158 -3.22 -0.98 11.20
N HIS A 159 -2.68 0.24 11.24
CA HIS A 159 -1.86 0.74 10.16
C HIS A 159 -0.42 0.23 10.25
N MET A 160 0.01 -0.48 9.22
CA MET A 160 1.40 -0.92 9.06
C MET A 160 2.32 0.24 8.64
N GLY A 161 1.79 1.22 7.91
CA GLY A 161 2.59 2.33 7.43
C GLY A 161 1.87 3.24 6.42
N PHE A 162 2.65 4.09 5.75
CA PHE A 162 2.17 5.03 4.76
C PHE A 162 3.20 5.22 3.64
N ILE A 163 2.77 5.23 2.37
CA ILE A 163 3.65 5.47 1.23
C ILE A 163 3.26 6.78 0.56
N LYS A 164 4.21 7.69 0.33
CA LYS A 164 3.94 9.01 -0.26
C LYS A 164 4.08 8.97 -1.78
N PHE A 165 2.99 9.28 -2.52
CA PHE A 165 2.88 9.49 -3.98
C PHE A 165 3.19 8.30 -4.90
N GLY A 166 2.12 7.53 -5.24
CA GLY A 166 2.14 6.48 -6.26
C GLY A 166 3.02 5.29 -5.90
N SER A 167 2.41 4.18 -5.53
CA SER A 167 3.10 3.11 -4.85
C SER A 167 2.50 1.75 -5.18
N ARG A 168 3.13 0.72 -4.68
CA ARG A 168 2.66 -0.65 -4.75
C ARG A 168 2.92 -1.35 -3.42
N VAL A 169 2.02 -2.23 -3.02
CA VAL A 169 2.24 -3.14 -1.91
C VAL A 169 2.18 -4.56 -2.43
N ASP A 170 3.21 -5.35 -2.15
CA ASP A 170 3.28 -6.76 -2.46
C ASP A 170 3.07 -7.57 -1.19
N VAL A 171 2.21 -8.59 -1.27
CA VAL A 171 1.99 -9.57 -0.21
C VAL A 171 2.53 -10.90 -0.68
N TYR A 172 3.43 -11.50 0.09
CA TYR A 172 4.01 -12.81 -0.18
C TYR A 172 3.45 -13.83 0.79
N LEU A 173 2.85 -14.88 0.25
CA LEU A 173 2.12 -15.92 0.95
C LEU A 173 2.74 -17.29 0.69
N PRO A 174 2.58 -18.27 1.57
CA PRO A 174 2.97 -19.64 1.30
C PRO A 174 2.30 -20.19 0.03
N LEU A 175 2.99 -21.12 -0.65
CA LEU A 175 2.39 -21.81 -1.79
C LEU A 175 1.16 -22.63 -1.38
N GLY A 176 0.15 -22.63 -2.26
CA GLY A 176 -1.10 -23.33 -2.03
C GLY A 176 -2.11 -22.57 -1.17
N THR A 177 -1.84 -21.30 -0.85
CA THR A 177 -2.82 -20.35 -0.28
C THR A 177 -3.97 -20.16 -1.27
N GLU A 178 -5.21 -20.18 -0.78
CA GLU A 178 -6.40 -19.97 -1.59
C GLU A 178 -6.59 -18.48 -1.88
N VAL A 179 -6.66 -18.10 -3.16
CA VAL A 179 -6.78 -16.70 -3.61
C VAL A 179 -8.22 -16.39 -4.00
N PHE A 180 -8.76 -15.29 -3.44
CA PHE A 180 -10.14 -14.84 -3.69
C PHE A 180 -10.26 -13.66 -4.66
N VAL A 181 -9.15 -13.09 -5.06
CA VAL A 181 -9.10 -11.91 -5.95
C VAL A 181 -8.60 -12.29 -7.35
N LYS A 182 -8.90 -11.45 -8.32
CA LYS A 182 -8.48 -11.61 -9.71
C LYS A 182 -7.64 -10.43 -10.18
N MET A 183 -6.81 -10.66 -11.20
CA MET A 183 -6.09 -9.61 -11.90
C MET A 183 -7.02 -8.47 -12.33
N GLY A 184 -6.62 -7.23 -12.06
CA GLY A 184 -7.41 -6.03 -12.37
C GLY A 184 -8.54 -5.71 -11.39
N GLN A 185 -8.81 -6.55 -10.39
CA GLN A 185 -9.81 -6.29 -9.35
C GLN A 185 -9.37 -5.11 -8.47
N THR A 186 -10.33 -4.26 -8.08
CA THR A 186 -10.11 -3.18 -7.12
C THR A 186 -10.18 -3.74 -5.70
N THR A 187 -9.28 -3.28 -4.85
CA THR A 187 -9.22 -3.61 -3.42
C THR A 187 -9.48 -2.37 -2.57
N THR A 188 -10.08 -2.59 -1.41
CA THR A 188 -10.19 -1.62 -0.33
C THR A 188 -9.36 -2.15 0.84
N GLY A 189 -8.35 -1.39 1.24
CA GLY A 189 -7.45 -1.75 2.34
C GLY A 189 -8.22 -2.00 3.63
N ASN A 190 -7.83 -3.03 4.35
CA ASN A 190 -8.48 -3.54 5.56
C ASN A 190 -9.94 -4.02 5.40
N GLN A 191 -10.44 -4.22 4.19
CA GLN A 191 -11.82 -4.68 3.97
C GLN A 191 -11.95 -5.79 2.93
N THR A 192 -11.10 -5.78 1.92
CA THR A 192 -11.14 -6.81 0.89
C THR A 192 -10.32 -8.02 1.32
N VAL A 193 -10.96 -9.17 1.48
CA VAL A 193 -10.25 -10.44 1.67
C VAL A 193 -9.58 -10.82 0.35
N ILE A 194 -8.26 -11.00 0.37
CA ILE A 194 -7.49 -11.35 -0.84
C ILE A 194 -7.12 -12.82 -0.91
N ALA A 195 -6.97 -13.47 0.25
CA ALA A 195 -6.60 -14.87 0.32
C ALA A 195 -6.99 -15.50 1.65
N LYS A 196 -6.87 -16.85 1.74
CA LYS A 196 -7.00 -17.63 2.97
C LYS A 196 -5.80 -18.56 3.08
N LEU A 197 -5.11 -18.48 4.21
CA LEU A 197 -4.02 -19.39 4.57
C LEU A 197 -4.55 -20.83 4.81
N LYS A 198 -3.69 -21.81 4.62
CA LYS A 198 -4.05 -23.21 4.87
C LYS A 198 -4.14 -23.56 6.33
#